data_319d972b5868825acd6e7067155ff7fa
#
_entry.id   319d972b5868825acd6e7067155ff7fa
#
_cell.length_a   1.000
_cell.length_b   1.000
_cell.length_c   1.000
_cell.angle_alpha   90.00
_cell.angle_beta   90.00
_cell.angle_gamma   90.00
#
_symmetry.space_group_name_H-M   'P 1'
#
loop_
_entity.id
_entity.type
_entity.pdbx_description
1 polymer ?
#
loop_
_entity_poly.entity_id
_entity_poly.type
_entity_poly.pdbx_seq_one_letter_code
_entity_poly.pdbx_strand_id
1 'polypeptide(L)'
;MKYSMLLLLLIISGCSNSIDVPDTSELPTLMQRGASYVDLISLPKPQGKIYVSVYDFRDQTGQYKPQPNSNFSTAVPQGGTALLTMALLDSEWFFPLERQGLQNLLTERKIIRAAQKKQDSISNHGSTLPSLLSANVMIEGGIVAYDSNIKTGGVGARYLGIGGSGQYRADQVTVNIRAVDVRSGKILTSVTTSKTILSYEVSAGAFRFVDYKELLEVELGYTNNEPVNIALMSAIDSAVIHLIVKGIEDGLWRPANPAGTENPIFRKYASETNQIL
;
A
#
# COMPACT_ATOMS: atom_id res chain seq x y z
N MET A 1 56.03 -11.77 20.42
CA MET A 1 54.99 -11.18 21.26
C MET A 1 54.66 -9.69 20.97
N LYS A 2 55.63 -8.81 20.76
CA LYS A 2 55.36 -7.36 20.52
C LYS A 2 54.61 -7.07 19.22
N TYR A 3 54.81 -7.81 18.13
CA TYR A 3 54.13 -7.61 16.86
C TYR A 3 52.70 -8.19 16.84
N SER A 4 52.41 -9.19 17.65
CA SER A 4 51.06 -9.77 17.79
C SER A 4 50.08 -8.81 18.49
N MET A 5 50.57 -7.98 19.41
CA MET A 5 49.78 -6.97 20.12
C MET A 5 49.52 -5.73 19.24
N LEU A 6 50.44 -5.40 18.32
CA LEU A 6 50.28 -4.32 17.36
C LEU A 6 49.23 -4.67 16.27
N LEU A 7 49.18 -5.92 15.86
CA LEU A 7 48.19 -6.42 14.89
C LEU A 7 46.76 -6.44 15.47
N LEU A 8 46.64 -6.72 16.77
CA LEU A 8 45.34 -6.71 17.47
C LEU A 8 44.81 -5.28 17.63
N LEU A 9 45.69 -4.28 17.83
CA LEU A 9 45.28 -2.87 17.91
C LEU A 9 44.82 -2.27 16.56
N LEU A 10 45.32 -2.77 15.44
CA LEU A 10 44.93 -2.32 14.10
C LEU A 10 43.56 -2.84 13.69
N ILE A 11 43.06 -3.93 14.27
CA ILE A 11 41.75 -4.49 13.96
C ILE A 11 40.61 -3.72 14.68
N ILE A 12 40.95 -3.03 15.79
CA ILE A 12 39.95 -2.29 16.60
C ILE A 12 39.67 -0.88 16.03
N SER A 13 40.55 -0.34 15.19
CA SER A 13 40.38 1.00 14.61
C SER A 13 39.49 1.06 13.36
N GLY A 14 38.82 -0.03 12.97
CA GLY A 14 38.18 -0.16 11.66
C GLY A 14 36.68 -0.28 11.60
N CYS A 15 35.90 0.02 12.64
CA CYS A 15 34.43 0.03 12.52
C CYS A 15 33.77 0.97 13.52
N SER A 16 33.86 2.28 13.29
CA SER A 16 32.87 3.19 13.82
C SER A 16 31.76 3.39 12.78
N ASN A 17 31.10 2.32 12.37
CA ASN A 17 29.76 2.48 11.83
C ASN A 17 28.87 2.77 13.03
N SER A 18 28.53 4.04 13.23
CA SER A 18 27.43 4.44 14.10
C SER A 18 26.21 3.63 13.67
N ILE A 19 25.67 2.82 14.58
CA ILE A 19 24.33 2.28 14.42
C ILE A 19 23.45 3.52 14.34
N ASP A 20 22.91 3.77 13.16
CA ASP A 20 22.02 4.89 12.94
C ASP A 20 20.71 4.56 13.67
N VAL A 21 20.63 5.00 14.91
CA VAL A 21 19.41 4.89 15.71
C VAL A 21 18.44 5.90 15.11
N PRO A 22 17.28 5.48 14.59
CA PRO A 22 16.32 6.40 14.00
C PRO A 22 16.02 7.55 14.96
N ASP A 23 16.17 8.79 14.48
CA ASP A 23 15.84 9.98 15.27
C ASP A 23 14.31 9.99 15.50
N THR A 24 13.91 9.74 16.75
CA THR A 24 12.49 9.78 17.16
C THR A 24 11.90 11.19 17.14
N SER A 25 12.71 12.20 16.82
CA SER A 25 12.29 13.61 16.69
C SER A 25 11.95 14.03 15.25
N GLU A 26 11.96 13.10 14.29
CA GLU A 26 11.55 13.42 12.92
C GLU A 26 10.13 13.98 12.85
N LEU A 27 9.98 15.10 12.15
CA LEU A 27 8.66 15.70 11.93
C LEU A 27 7.82 14.79 11.02
N PRO A 28 6.48 14.75 11.24
CA PRO A 28 5.59 14.04 10.35
C PRO A 28 5.74 14.50 8.90
N THR A 29 5.88 13.55 7.99
CA THR A 29 6.00 13.79 6.55
C THR A 29 4.81 13.16 5.81
N LEU A 30 4.61 13.55 4.55
CA LEU A 30 3.66 12.86 3.68
C LEU A 30 4.07 11.39 3.54
N MET A 31 3.07 10.52 3.57
CA MET A 31 3.29 9.08 3.46
C MET A 31 4.00 8.74 2.15
N GLN A 32 5.05 7.93 2.27
CA GLN A 32 5.80 7.43 1.12
C GLN A 32 4.91 6.54 0.24
N ARG A 33 4.96 6.77 -1.07
CA ARG A 33 4.17 6.01 -2.05
C ARG A 33 4.94 4.78 -2.53
N GLY A 34 4.19 3.75 -2.92
CA GLY A 34 4.75 2.53 -3.49
C GLY A 34 5.30 2.72 -4.91
N ALA A 35 5.99 1.69 -5.42
CA ALA A 35 6.62 1.73 -6.74
C ALA A 35 5.64 1.95 -7.89
N SER A 36 4.39 1.45 -7.78
CA SER A 36 3.35 1.59 -8.82
C SER A 36 2.76 3.00 -8.93
N TYR A 37 3.04 3.88 -7.96
CA TYR A 37 2.47 5.23 -7.94
C TYR A 37 2.92 6.10 -9.13
N VAL A 38 4.20 6.03 -9.49
CA VAL A 38 4.75 6.79 -10.62
C VAL A 38 4.07 6.36 -11.93
N ASP A 39 3.83 5.07 -12.09
CA ASP A 39 3.10 4.54 -13.25
C ASP A 39 1.64 5.03 -13.27
N LEU A 40 0.98 5.03 -12.10
CA LEU A 40 -0.41 5.47 -11.96
C LEU A 40 -0.62 6.92 -12.42
N ILE A 41 0.22 7.84 -11.94
CA ILE A 41 0.11 9.28 -12.29
C ILE A 41 0.61 9.61 -13.70
N SER A 42 1.32 8.68 -14.34
CA SER A 42 1.89 8.83 -15.69
C SER A 42 1.01 8.20 -16.78
N LEU A 43 -0.15 7.67 -16.41
CA LEU A 43 -1.13 7.18 -17.38
C LEU A 43 -1.63 8.31 -18.30
N PRO A 44 -2.01 7.99 -19.55
CA PRO A 44 -2.64 8.96 -20.44
C PRO A 44 -3.92 9.50 -19.80
N LYS A 45 -4.19 10.79 -19.99
CA LYS A 45 -5.40 11.44 -19.42
C LYS A 45 -6.68 10.88 -20.06
N PRO A 46 -7.77 10.78 -19.29
CA PRO A 46 -9.06 10.32 -19.81
C PRO A 46 -9.73 11.37 -20.70
N GLN A 47 -10.59 10.94 -21.60
CA GLN A 47 -11.45 11.83 -22.38
C GLN A 47 -12.41 12.63 -21.47
N GLY A 48 -12.80 12.06 -20.34
CA GLY A 48 -13.60 12.67 -19.29
C GLY A 48 -13.54 11.83 -18.02
N LYS A 49 -13.58 12.49 -16.86
CA LYS A 49 -13.53 11.79 -15.57
C LYS A 49 -14.82 10.99 -15.35
N ILE A 50 -14.67 9.77 -14.86
CA ILE A 50 -15.77 8.86 -14.57
C ILE A 50 -16.19 9.04 -13.11
N TYR A 51 -17.46 9.36 -12.87
CA TYR A 51 -18.02 9.45 -11.52
C TYR A 51 -18.18 8.05 -10.93
N VAL A 52 -17.46 7.77 -9.87
CA VAL A 52 -17.46 6.46 -9.20
C VAL A 52 -17.88 6.56 -7.75
N SER A 53 -18.43 5.48 -7.23
CA SER A 53 -18.68 5.31 -5.80
C SER A 53 -17.88 4.14 -5.26
N VAL A 54 -17.32 4.33 -4.07
CA VAL A 54 -16.70 3.27 -3.27
C VAL A 54 -17.44 3.23 -1.94
N TYR A 55 -18.12 2.11 -1.64
CA TYR A 55 -18.81 1.95 -0.36
C TYR A 55 -17.87 1.34 0.68
N ASP A 56 -17.18 0.29 0.26
CA ASP A 56 -16.39 -0.51 1.17
C ASP A 56 -15.28 -1.25 0.42
N PHE A 57 -14.07 -1.18 0.97
CA PHE A 57 -12.92 -1.94 0.50
C PHE A 57 -12.14 -2.40 1.73
N ARG A 58 -12.46 -3.59 2.23
CA ARG A 58 -11.99 -4.10 3.51
C ARG A 58 -11.04 -5.26 3.37
N ASP A 59 -10.41 -5.57 4.50
CA ASP A 59 -9.73 -6.83 4.72
C ASP A 59 -10.74 -7.97 4.78
N GLN A 60 -10.62 -8.91 3.84
CA GLN A 60 -11.41 -10.14 3.74
C GLN A 60 -10.58 -11.37 4.09
N THR A 61 -9.31 -11.19 4.50
CA THR A 61 -8.40 -12.29 4.81
C THR A 61 -8.69 -12.93 6.17
N GLY A 62 -9.23 -12.13 7.10
CA GLY A 62 -9.46 -12.56 8.48
C GLY A 62 -8.18 -12.91 9.24
N GLN A 63 -7.01 -12.48 8.77
CA GLN A 63 -5.73 -12.82 9.36
C GLN A 63 -5.28 -11.82 10.41
N TYR A 64 -4.70 -12.35 11.49
CA TYR A 64 -4.11 -11.59 12.58
C TYR A 64 -2.59 -11.73 12.56
N LYS A 65 -1.90 -10.76 13.18
CA LYS A 65 -0.45 -10.83 13.35
C LYS A 65 -0.08 -12.04 14.22
N PRO A 66 0.98 -12.78 13.83
CA PRO A 66 1.44 -13.91 14.64
C PRO A 66 2.00 -13.44 15.99
N GLN A 67 1.96 -14.33 16.99
CA GLN A 67 2.66 -14.09 18.26
C GLN A 67 4.17 -13.93 18.01
N PRO A 68 4.90 -13.15 18.85
CA PRO A 68 4.45 -12.49 20.08
C PRO A 68 3.84 -11.08 19.89
N ASN A 69 3.71 -10.58 18.67
CA ASN A 69 3.39 -9.18 18.43
C ASN A 69 1.99 -8.77 18.91
N SER A 70 0.95 -9.51 18.59
CA SER A 70 -0.42 -9.32 19.12
C SER A 70 -1.40 -10.33 18.53
N ASN A 71 -2.24 -10.94 19.38
CA ASN A 71 -3.32 -11.84 18.94
C ASN A 71 -4.56 -11.11 18.42
N PHE A 72 -4.64 -9.78 18.58
CA PHE A 72 -5.82 -8.96 18.25
C PHE A 72 -5.59 -7.97 17.14
N SER A 73 -4.35 -7.80 16.67
CA SER A 73 -4.04 -6.91 15.55
C SER A 73 -4.15 -7.64 14.23
N THR A 74 -4.87 -7.05 13.28
CA THR A 74 -4.97 -7.57 11.92
C THR A 74 -3.62 -7.57 11.21
N ALA A 75 -3.38 -8.55 10.37
CA ALA A 75 -2.13 -8.68 9.61
C ALA A 75 -1.98 -7.56 8.56
N VAL A 76 -3.10 -7.11 8.00
CA VAL A 76 -3.14 -6.02 7.02
C VAL A 76 -3.87 -4.78 7.55
N PRO A 77 -3.53 -3.58 7.03
CA PRO A 77 -4.21 -2.34 7.42
C PRO A 77 -5.71 -2.35 7.10
N GLN A 78 -6.52 -1.75 7.98
CA GLN A 78 -7.98 -1.69 7.81
C GLN A 78 -8.46 -0.47 6.99
N GLY A 79 -7.56 0.45 6.64
CA GLY A 79 -7.86 1.67 5.88
C GLY A 79 -7.95 1.50 4.37
N GLY A 80 -8.25 0.30 3.86
CA GLY A 80 -8.21 0.00 2.43
C GLY A 80 -9.09 0.91 1.57
N THR A 81 -10.28 1.28 2.05
CA THR A 81 -11.19 2.19 1.32
C THR A 81 -10.56 3.57 1.09
N ALA A 82 -9.87 4.12 2.10
CA ALA A 82 -9.19 5.41 1.96
C ALA A 82 -8.04 5.32 0.95
N LEU A 83 -7.25 4.24 0.98
CA LEU A 83 -6.15 4.01 0.04
C LEU A 83 -6.66 3.86 -1.39
N LEU A 84 -7.74 3.12 -1.60
CA LEU A 84 -8.36 2.97 -2.93
C LEU A 84 -8.92 4.30 -3.45
N THR A 85 -9.61 5.05 -2.60
CA THR A 85 -10.15 6.37 -2.97
C THR A 85 -9.03 7.33 -3.39
N MET A 86 -7.90 7.30 -2.67
CA MET A 86 -6.73 8.09 -3.00
C MET A 86 -6.13 7.68 -4.36
N ALA A 87 -5.95 6.39 -4.62
CA ALA A 87 -5.44 5.90 -5.89
C ALA A 87 -6.37 6.27 -7.08
N LEU A 88 -7.68 6.18 -6.88
CA LEU A 88 -8.66 6.59 -7.90
C LEU A 88 -8.57 8.09 -8.20
N LEU A 89 -8.42 8.94 -7.18
CA LEU A 89 -8.22 10.39 -7.35
C LEU A 89 -6.90 10.71 -8.07
N ASP A 90 -5.81 10.10 -7.63
CA ASP A 90 -4.46 10.34 -8.16
C ASP A 90 -4.32 9.88 -9.62
N SER A 91 -5.07 8.86 -10.04
CA SER A 91 -5.11 8.41 -11.43
C SER A 91 -5.65 9.47 -12.39
N GLU A 92 -6.42 10.43 -11.89
CA GLU A 92 -7.19 11.44 -12.64
C GLU A 92 -8.26 10.86 -13.61
N TRP A 93 -8.40 9.55 -13.67
CA TRP A 93 -9.43 8.88 -14.49
C TRP A 93 -10.80 8.89 -13.82
N PHE A 94 -10.81 8.85 -12.49
CA PHE A 94 -12.04 8.73 -11.73
C PHE A 94 -12.30 9.97 -10.88
N PHE A 95 -13.57 10.20 -10.60
CA PHE A 95 -14.04 11.20 -9.66
C PHE A 95 -14.84 10.47 -8.55
N PRO A 96 -14.20 10.05 -7.46
CA PRO A 96 -14.89 9.37 -6.37
C PRO A 96 -15.91 10.29 -5.68
N LEU A 97 -17.10 9.78 -5.49
CA LEU A 97 -18.17 10.43 -4.75
C LEU A 97 -18.23 9.85 -3.33
N GLU A 98 -18.40 10.72 -2.34
CA GLU A 98 -18.50 10.29 -0.95
C GLU A 98 -19.70 9.35 -0.74
N ARG A 99 -19.42 8.14 -0.28
CA ARG A 99 -20.44 7.12 0.04
C ARG A 99 -20.19 6.47 1.40
N GLN A 100 -18.97 6.42 1.88
CA GLN A 100 -18.64 5.88 3.19
C GLN A 100 -19.23 6.73 4.32
N GLY A 101 -19.09 8.05 4.21
CA GLY A 101 -19.69 9.04 5.13
C GLY A 101 -21.01 9.61 4.65
N LEU A 102 -21.77 8.92 3.77
CA LEU A 102 -22.99 9.45 3.16
C LEU A 102 -24.02 9.92 4.17
N GLN A 103 -24.20 9.21 5.29
CA GLN A 103 -25.17 9.60 6.32
C GLN A 103 -24.80 10.93 6.98
N ASN A 104 -23.53 11.18 7.23
CA ASN A 104 -23.02 12.45 7.76
C ASN A 104 -23.26 13.57 6.75
N LEU A 105 -22.93 13.32 5.48
CA LEU A 105 -23.19 14.28 4.40
C LEU A 105 -24.69 14.64 4.27
N LEU A 106 -25.57 13.65 4.35
CA LEU A 106 -27.01 13.86 4.31
C LEU A 106 -27.52 14.66 5.52
N THR A 107 -26.93 14.42 6.70
CA THR A 107 -27.24 15.16 7.93
C THR A 107 -26.83 16.62 7.79
N GLU A 108 -25.62 16.91 7.32
CA GLU A 108 -25.16 18.29 7.06
C GLU A 108 -26.08 19.00 6.03
N ARG A 109 -26.47 18.29 4.97
CA ARG A 109 -27.40 18.85 3.98
C ARG A 109 -28.79 19.14 4.54
N LYS A 110 -29.27 18.37 5.53
CA LYS A 110 -30.53 18.69 6.26
C LYS A 110 -30.35 19.96 7.10
N ILE A 111 -29.23 20.11 7.80
CA ILE A 111 -28.91 21.29 8.58
C ILE A 111 -28.88 22.54 7.70
N ILE A 112 -28.17 22.49 6.57
CA ILE A 112 -28.09 23.59 5.61
C ILE A 112 -29.48 23.98 5.12
N ARG A 113 -30.30 23.00 4.71
CA ARG A 113 -31.67 23.27 4.25
C ARG A 113 -32.55 23.90 5.33
N ALA A 114 -32.40 23.46 6.58
CA ALA A 114 -33.14 24.05 7.70
C ALA A 114 -32.73 25.50 7.97
N ALA A 115 -31.43 25.80 7.90
CA ALA A 115 -30.91 27.14 8.03
C ALA A 115 -31.36 28.07 6.89
N GLN A 116 -31.31 27.58 5.63
CA GLN A 116 -31.77 28.31 4.45
C GLN A 116 -33.27 28.64 4.54
N LYS A 117 -34.11 27.66 4.90
CA LYS A 117 -35.56 27.87 5.04
C LYS A 117 -35.88 28.97 6.07
N LYS A 118 -35.08 29.10 7.14
CA LYS A 118 -35.23 30.17 8.13
C LYS A 118 -34.82 31.53 7.55
N GLN A 119 -33.81 31.58 6.71
CA GLN A 119 -33.29 32.81 6.08
C GLN A 119 -34.19 33.24 4.90
N ASP A 120 -34.73 32.32 4.10
CA ASP A 120 -35.65 32.61 2.99
C ASP A 120 -37.00 33.23 3.49
N SER A 121 -37.37 32.93 4.74
CA SER A 121 -38.51 33.59 5.41
C SER A 121 -38.28 35.08 5.70
N ILE A 122 -37.02 35.52 5.64
CA ILE A 122 -36.58 36.89 5.96
C ILE A 122 -36.13 37.63 4.68
N SER A 123 -35.59 36.94 3.71
CA SER A 123 -35.04 37.47 2.45
C SER A 123 -35.42 36.59 1.27
N ASN A 124 -36.09 37.15 0.29
CA ASN A 124 -36.62 36.46 -0.90
C ASN A 124 -35.50 35.89 -1.87
N HIS A 125 -34.35 35.47 -1.36
CA HIS A 125 -33.23 34.94 -2.14
C HIS A 125 -33.02 33.45 -1.78
N GLY A 126 -33.80 32.59 -2.42
CA GLY A 126 -33.69 31.14 -2.26
C GLY A 126 -32.42 30.59 -2.91
N SER A 127 -31.39 30.34 -2.11
CA SER A 127 -30.25 29.55 -2.53
C SER A 127 -30.57 28.06 -2.34
N THR A 128 -30.94 27.36 -3.42
CA THR A 128 -31.22 25.94 -3.37
C THR A 128 -29.91 25.13 -3.41
N LEU A 129 -29.73 24.27 -2.41
CA LEU A 129 -28.62 23.35 -2.35
C LEU A 129 -28.69 22.37 -3.57
N PRO A 130 -27.67 22.27 -4.40
CA PRO A 130 -27.69 21.43 -5.60
C PRO A 130 -27.91 19.94 -5.24
N SER A 131 -28.40 19.16 -6.17
CA SER A 131 -28.54 17.71 -5.99
C SER A 131 -27.18 17.04 -5.82
N LEU A 132 -27.15 15.94 -5.08
CA LEU A 132 -25.96 15.09 -5.02
C LEU A 132 -25.75 14.43 -6.39
N LEU A 133 -24.47 14.33 -6.77
CA LEU A 133 -24.09 13.59 -7.97
C LEU A 133 -24.34 12.09 -7.78
N SER A 134 -24.78 11.44 -8.83
CA SER A 134 -24.87 9.99 -8.92
C SER A 134 -23.63 9.42 -9.57
N ALA A 135 -23.15 8.30 -9.07
CA ALA A 135 -22.08 7.55 -9.70
C ALA A 135 -22.58 6.79 -10.92
N ASN A 136 -21.76 6.70 -11.95
CA ASN A 136 -22.04 5.86 -13.12
C ASN A 136 -21.55 4.42 -12.86
N VAL A 137 -20.44 4.31 -12.16
CA VAL A 137 -19.76 3.05 -11.86
C VAL A 137 -19.57 2.95 -10.35
N MET A 138 -19.79 1.78 -9.80
CA MET A 138 -19.44 1.43 -8.43
C MET A 138 -18.17 0.59 -8.46
N ILE A 139 -17.18 1.00 -7.67
CA ILE A 139 -15.94 0.23 -7.48
C ILE A 139 -16.07 -0.52 -6.16
N GLU A 140 -15.94 -1.83 -6.24
CA GLU A 140 -15.98 -2.75 -5.11
C GLU A 140 -14.78 -3.67 -5.10
N GLY A 141 -14.50 -4.27 -3.94
CA GLY A 141 -13.42 -5.23 -3.78
C GLY A 141 -12.92 -5.34 -2.36
N GLY A 142 -11.67 -5.74 -2.21
CA GLY A 142 -11.05 -5.89 -0.90
C GLY A 142 -9.66 -6.50 -0.99
N ILE A 143 -9.05 -6.64 0.18
CA ILE A 143 -7.83 -7.40 0.36
C ILE A 143 -8.27 -8.86 0.53
N VAL A 144 -7.98 -9.70 -0.48
CA VAL A 144 -8.56 -11.05 -0.58
C VAL A 144 -7.63 -12.14 -0.08
N ALA A 145 -6.32 -11.87 -0.06
CA ALA A 145 -5.34 -12.79 0.52
C ALA A 145 -4.16 -12.03 1.14
N TYR A 146 -3.61 -12.59 2.18
CA TYR A 146 -2.32 -12.23 2.75
C TYR A 146 -1.59 -13.51 3.12
N ASP A 147 -0.64 -13.88 2.27
CA ASP A 147 0.13 -15.10 2.45
C ASP A 147 1.46 -14.76 3.11
N SER A 148 1.64 -15.23 4.33
CA SER A 148 2.88 -15.04 5.07
C SER A 148 3.85 -16.18 4.82
N ASN A 149 5.16 -15.88 4.83
CA ASN A 149 6.23 -16.85 4.68
C ASN A 149 6.16 -17.68 3.38
N ILE A 150 5.72 -17.10 2.26
CA ILE A 150 5.68 -17.79 0.96
C ILE A 150 7.05 -18.26 0.51
N LYS A 151 8.10 -17.56 0.94
CA LYS A 151 9.49 -17.95 0.77
C LYS A 151 10.27 -17.56 2.01
N THR A 152 11.00 -18.49 2.56
CA THR A 152 11.94 -18.27 3.65
C THR A 152 13.27 -18.92 3.30
N GLY A 153 14.35 -18.28 3.67
CA GLY A 153 15.68 -18.81 3.50
C GLY A 153 16.65 -18.16 4.47
N GLY A 154 17.72 -18.85 4.77
CA GLY A 154 18.74 -18.33 5.66
C GLY A 154 20.03 -19.06 5.47
N VAL A 155 21.12 -18.37 5.75
CA VAL A 155 22.48 -18.92 5.80
C VAL A 155 23.11 -18.45 7.11
N GLY A 156 23.71 -19.37 7.82
CA GLY A 156 24.43 -19.05 9.06
C GLY A 156 25.67 -19.92 9.19
N ALA A 157 26.73 -19.34 9.71
CA ALA A 157 27.95 -20.05 10.07
C ALA A 157 28.50 -19.54 11.40
N ARG A 158 28.97 -20.46 12.23
CA ARG A 158 29.58 -20.15 13.52
C ARG A 158 30.82 -21.00 13.74
N TYR A 159 31.92 -20.35 14.10
CA TYR A 159 33.19 -21.02 14.38
C TYR A 159 33.89 -20.36 15.57
N LEU A 160 34.27 -21.15 16.55
CA LEU A 160 34.96 -20.71 17.79
C LEU A 160 34.26 -19.53 18.49
N GLY A 161 32.92 -19.54 18.50
CA GLY A 161 32.17 -18.50 19.19
C GLY A 161 31.92 -17.23 18.37
N ILE A 162 32.40 -17.17 17.11
CA ILE A 162 32.16 -16.06 16.19
C ILE A 162 31.30 -16.58 15.05
N GLY A 163 30.21 -15.89 14.74
CA GLY A 163 29.32 -16.33 13.66
C GLY A 163 28.39 -15.23 13.19
N GLY A 164 27.76 -15.50 12.05
CA GLY A 164 26.73 -14.65 11.50
C GLY A 164 25.65 -15.48 10.84
N SER A 165 24.46 -14.91 10.75
CA SER A 165 23.33 -15.49 10.03
C SER A 165 22.60 -14.40 9.23
N GLY A 166 22.09 -14.81 8.08
CA GLY A 166 21.16 -13.99 7.30
C GLY A 166 19.90 -14.78 7.04
N GLN A 167 18.76 -14.14 7.19
CA GLN A 167 17.47 -14.74 6.88
C GLN A 167 16.66 -13.75 6.05
N TYR A 168 15.81 -14.29 5.20
CA TYR A 168 14.81 -13.50 4.50
C TYR A 168 13.45 -14.17 4.58
N ARG A 169 12.42 -13.35 4.52
CA ARG A 169 11.03 -13.75 4.46
C ARG A 169 10.34 -12.95 3.36
N ALA A 170 9.53 -13.62 2.58
CA ALA A 170 8.67 -13.00 1.61
C ALA A 170 7.22 -13.28 1.98
N ASP A 171 6.44 -12.21 2.15
CA ASP A 171 5.00 -12.27 2.32
C ASP A 171 4.35 -11.72 1.05
N GLN A 172 3.06 -11.98 0.84
CA GLN A 172 2.33 -11.49 -0.32
C GLN A 172 0.96 -10.96 0.09
N VAL A 173 0.64 -9.76 -0.35
CA VAL A 173 -0.69 -9.19 -0.24
C VAL A 173 -1.37 -9.20 -1.60
N THR A 174 -2.63 -9.65 -1.65
CA THR A 174 -3.44 -9.72 -2.87
C THR A 174 -4.70 -8.90 -2.70
N VAL A 175 -4.97 -8.05 -3.68
CA VAL A 175 -6.19 -7.23 -3.74
C VAL A 175 -6.98 -7.57 -4.99
N ASN A 176 -8.31 -7.50 -4.87
CA ASN A 176 -9.23 -7.58 -5.99
C ASN A 176 -10.07 -6.31 -6.04
N ILE A 177 -10.25 -5.74 -7.23
CA ILE A 177 -11.20 -4.67 -7.50
C ILE A 177 -12.06 -5.01 -8.72
N ARG A 178 -13.31 -4.58 -8.69
CA ARG A 178 -14.25 -4.76 -9.80
C ARG A 178 -15.04 -3.47 -10.03
N ALA A 179 -15.32 -3.18 -11.28
CA ALA A 179 -16.19 -2.09 -11.69
C ALA A 179 -17.58 -2.64 -12.02
N VAL A 180 -18.60 -2.04 -11.42
CA VAL A 180 -20.00 -2.43 -11.60
C VAL A 180 -20.78 -1.26 -12.16
N ASP A 181 -21.51 -1.47 -13.26
CA ASP A 181 -22.43 -0.47 -13.79
C ASP A 181 -23.62 -0.30 -12.84
N VAL A 182 -23.77 0.91 -12.31
CA VAL A 182 -24.82 1.22 -11.31
C VAL A 182 -26.23 1.04 -11.86
N ARG A 183 -26.42 1.24 -13.17
CA ARG A 183 -27.73 1.19 -13.80
C ARG A 183 -28.23 -0.23 -14.03
N SER A 184 -27.35 -1.12 -14.46
CA SER A 184 -27.70 -2.51 -14.82
C SER A 184 -27.29 -3.53 -13.74
N GLY A 185 -26.40 -3.17 -12.82
CA GLY A 185 -25.78 -4.10 -11.89
C GLY A 185 -24.75 -5.03 -12.55
N LYS A 186 -24.42 -4.81 -13.82
CA LYS A 186 -23.46 -5.65 -14.53
C LYS A 186 -22.05 -5.37 -14.05
N ILE A 187 -21.29 -6.42 -13.75
CA ILE A 187 -19.85 -6.32 -13.54
C ILE A 187 -19.21 -6.06 -14.91
N LEU A 188 -18.59 -4.88 -15.06
CA LEU A 188 -17.96 -4.45 -16.30
C LEU A 188 -16.60 -5.10 -16.48
N THR A 189 -15.81 -5.10 -15.40
CA THR A 189 -14.46 -5.69 -15.38
C THR A 189 -14.04 -5.98 -13.95
N SER A 190 -13.12 -6.91 -13.77
CA SER A 190 -12.52 -7.26 -12.47
C SER A 190 -11.04 -7.50 -12.64
N VAL A 191 -10.25 -7.07 -11.67
CA VAL A 191 -8.78 -7.18 -11.67
C VAL A 191 -8.32 -7.66 -10.32
N THR A 192 -7.31 -8.52 -10.33
CA THR A 192 -6.61 -8.99 -9.12
C THR A 192 -5.14 -8.71 -9.26
N THR A 193 -4.55 -8.07 -8.28
CA THR A 193 -3.11 -7.80 -8.24
C THR A 193 -2.51 -8.28 -6.94
N SER A 194 -1.25 -8.66 -7.00
CA SER A 194 -0.49 -9.12 -5.83
C SER A 194 0.83 -8.38 -5.73
N LYS A 195 1.21 -8.03 -4.50
CA LYS A 195 2.53 -7.44 -4.19
C LYS A 195 3.25 -8.30 -3.18
N THR A 196 4.45 -8.71 -3.53
CA THR A 196 5.36 -9.40 -2.61
C THR A 196 6.08 -8.40 -1.72
N ILE A 197 6.10 -8.69 -0.43
CA ILE A 197 6.74 -7.93 0.64
C ILE A 197 8.00 -8.68 1.01
N LEU A 198 9.17 -8.04 0.92
CA LEU A 198 10.44 -8.63 1.30
C LEU A 198 10.88 -8.10 2.66
N SER A 199 11.22 -9.02 3.54
CA SER A 199 11.84 -8.74 4.83
C SER A 199 13.15 -9.51 4.91
N TYR A 200 14.23 -8.86 5.32
CA TYR A 200 15.51 -9.53 5.55
C TYR A 200 16.13 -9.09 6.85
N GLU A 201 16.81 -10.01 7.48
CA GLU A 201 17.54 -9.84 8.73
C GLU A 201 18.93 -10.41 8.57
N VAL A 202 19.90 -9.64 9.01
CA VAL A 202 21.30 -10.06 9.10
C VAL A 202 21.76 -9.89 10.53
N SER A 203 22.24 -10.96 11.13
CA SER A 203 22.82 -10.92 12.47
C SER A 203 24.25 -11.45 12.49
N ALA A 204 25.10 -10.83 13.30
CA ALA A 204 26.44 -11.29 13.56
C ALA A 204 26.67 -11.27 15.07
N GLY A 205 27.20 -12.35 15.60
CA GLY A 205 27.45 -12.49 17.03
C GLY A 205 28.79 -13.12 17.31
N ALA A 206 29.36 -12.74 18.44
CA ALA A 206 30.55 -13.35 19.01
C ALA A 206 30.30 -13.69 20.48
N PHE A 207 30.61 -14.93 20.87
CA PHE A 207 30.59 -15.30 22.27
C PHE A 207 31.87 -16.03 22.64
N ARG A 208 32.33 -15.80 23.88
CA ARG A 208 33.49 -16.43 24.45
C ARG A 208 33.32 -16.63 25.96
N PHE A 209 33.63 -17.80 26.44
CA PHE A 209 33.75 -18.01 27.88
C PHE A 209 34.94 -17.22 28.40
N VAL A 210 34.69 -16.33 29.34
CA VAL A 210 35.73 -15.50 30.01
C VAL A 210 36.21 -16.19 31.25
N ASP A 211 35.31 -16.93 31.95
CA ASP A 211 35.63 -17.77 33.09
C ASP A 211 34.64 -18.95 33.12
N TYR A 212 34.83 -19.93 33.99
CA TYR A 212 34.04 -21.15 34.10
C TYR A 212 32.51 -20.92 34.26
N LYS A 213 32.10 -19.74 34.72
CA LYS A 213 30.69 -19.34 34.88
C LYS A 213 30.31 -18.06 34.16
N GLU A 214 31.21 -17.44 33.44
CA GLU A 214 30.94 -16.16 32.76
C GLU A 214 31.09 -16.32 31.26
N LEU A 215 30.00 -16.00 30.56
CA LEU A 215 29.90 -15.97 29.08
C LEU A 215 29.84 -14.51 28.64
N LEU A 216 30.78 -14.07 27.83
CA LEU A 216 30.68 -12.82 27.12
C LEU A 216 30.00 -13.10 25.78
N GLU A 217 28.86 -12.47 25.56
CA GLU A 217 28.10 -12.55 24.33
C GLU A 217 27.89 -11.13 23.76
N VAL A 218 28.26 -10.93 22.51
CA VAL A 218 28.05 -9.70 21.77
C VAL A 218 27.31 -10.06 20.49
N GLU A 219 26.14 -9.48 20.29
CA GLU A 219 25.31 -9.70 19.11
C GLU A 219 25.00 -8.37 18.44
N LEU A 220 25.14 -8.34 17.11
CA LEU A 220 24.78 -7.22 16.24
C LEU A 220 23.78 -7.74 15.19
N GLY A 221 22.70 -7.04 15.02
CA GLY A 221 21.67 -7.40 14.07
C GLY A 221 21.22 -6.19 13.25
N TYR A 222 20.84 -6.44 12.00
CA TYR A 222 20.20 -5.48 11.13
C TYR A 222 19.01 -6.13 10.46
N THR A 223 17.84 -5.50 10.59
CA THR A 223 16.60 -5.97 9.98
C THR A 223 16.03 -4.87 9.09
N ASN A 224 15.67 -5.22 7.87
CA ASN A 224 14.97 -4.32 6.98
C ASN A 224 13.66 -4.99 6.52
N ASN A 225 12.55 -4.29 6.72
CA ASN A 225 11.22 -4.75 6.38
C ASN A 225 10.51 -3.72 5.49
N GLU A 226 10.00 -4.16 4.34
CA GLU A 226 9.06 -3.32 3.60
C GLU A 226 7.74 -3.23 4.39
N PRO A 227 7.25 -2.02 4.72
CA PRO A 227 6.00 -1.89 5.46
C PRO A 227 4.81 -2.45 4.68
N VAL A 228 4.00 -3.29 5.31
CA VAL A 228 2.79 -3.90 4.71
C VAL A 228 1.86 -2.84 4.11
N ASN A 229 1.80 -1.66 4.72
CA ASN A 229 0.98 -0.56 4.24
C ASN A 229 1.45 -0.02 2.87
N ILE A 230 2.77 0.12 2.66
CA ILE A 230 3.34 0.56 1.36
C ILE A 230 3.10 -0.49 0.29
N ALA A 231 3.25 -1.76 0.64
CA ALA A 231 2.98 -2.87 -0.27
C ALA A 231 1.49 -2.93 -0.66
N LEU A 232 0.58 -2.74 0.31
CA LEU A 232 -0.85 -2.67 0.04
C LEU A 232 -1.20 -1.50 -0.89
N MET A 233 -0.63 -0.32 -0.63
CA MET A 233 -0.81 0.84 -1.53
C MET A 233 -0.33 0.52 -2.93
N SER A 234 0.86 -0.07 -3.08
CA SER A 234 1.41 -0.45 -4.38
C SER A 234 0.52 -1.47 -5.12
N ALA A 235 -0.06 -2.43 -4.39
CA ALA A 235 -1.01 -3.39 -4.96
C ALA A 235 -2.30 -2.70 -5.43
N ILE A 236 -2.84 -1.76 -4.65
CA ILE A 236 -4.04 -0.98 -5.01
C ILE A 236 -3.75 -0.08 -6.21
N ASP A 237 -2.63 0.65 -6.22
CA ASP A 237 -2.22 1.49 -7.34
C ASP A 237 -2.14 0.67 -8.64
N SER A 238 -1.48 -0.49 -8.58
CA SER A 238 -1.41 -1.44 -9.71
C SER A 238 -2.79 -1.95 -10.13
N ALA A 239 -3.67 -2.26 -9.18
CA ALA A 239 -5.03 -2.70 -9.50
C ALA A 239 -5.84 -1.61 -10.22
N VAL A 240 -5.70 -0.34 -9.81
CA VAL A 240 -6.34 0.80 -10.48
C VAL A 240 -5.78 0.99 -11.89
N ILE A 241 -4.46 0.83 -12.09
CA ILE A 241 -3.85 0.90 -13.42
C ILE A 241 -4.43 -0.19 -14.33
N HIS A 242 -4.41 -1.45 -13.89
CA HIS A 242 -4.97 -2.55 -14.67
C HIS A 242 -6.47 -2.39 -14.95
N LEU A 243 -7.23 -1.85 -13.99
CA LEU A 243 -8.65 -1.53 -14.19
C LEU A 243 -8.83 -0.52 -15.32
N ILE A 244 -8.00 0.54 -15.36
CA ILE A 244 -8.03 1.56 -16.41
C ILE A 244 -7.65 0.93 -17.75
N VAL A 245 -6.54 0.23 -17.82
CA VAL A 245 -6.02 -0.40 -19.05
C VAL A 245 -7.04 -1.38 -19.62
N LYS A 246 -7.52 -2.32 -18.78
CA LYS A 246 -8.50 -3.30 -19.22
C LYS A 246 -9.82 -2.65 -19.68
N GLY A 247 -10.27 -1.61 -18.98
CA GLY A 247 -11.47 -0.91 -19.39
C GLY A 247 -11.31 -0.13 -20.69
N ILE A 248 -10.09 0.32 -21.05
CA ILE A 248 -9.80 0.89 -22.36
C ILE A 248 -9.85 -0.21 -23.44
N GLU A 249 -9.22 -1.36 -23.19
CA GLU A 249 -9.23 -2.51 -24.11
C GLU A 249 -10.65 -3.04 -24.35
N ASP A 250 -11.47 -3.12 -23.31
CA ASP A 250 -12.86 -3.54 -23.37
C ASP A 250 -13.80 -2.45 -23.94
N GLY A 251 -13.27 -1.24 -24.25
CA GLY A 251 -14.05 -0.13 -24.82
C GLY A 251 -14.99 0.55 -23.84
N LEU A 252 -14.83 0.35 -22.54
CA LEU A 252 -15.65 0.93 -21.47
C LEU A 252 -15.40 2.43 -21.28
N TRP A 253 -14.15 2.85 -21.47
CA TRP A 253 -13.72 4.26 -21.42
C TRP A 253 -12.55 4.51 -22.38
N ARG A 254 -12.22 5.78 -22.58
CA ARG A 254 -11.26 6.17 -23.61
C ARG A 254 -10.27 7.22 -23.11
N PRO A 255 -9.00 7.18 -23.56
CA PRO A 255 -8.06 8.28 -23.34
C PRO A 255 -8.48 9.53 -24.15
N ALA A 256 -8.09 10.71 -23.68
CA ALA A 256 -8.35 11.97 -24.36
C ALA A 256 -7.71 12.01 -25.77
N ASN A 257 -6.53 11.41 -25.90
CA ASN A 257 -5.84 11.23 -27.17
C ASN A 257 -5.80 9.73 -27.50
N PRO A 258 -6.30 9.29 -28.67
CA PRO A 258 -6.20 7.90 -29.11
C PRO A 258 -4.77 7.33 -29.09
N ALA A 259 -3.74 8.16 -29.38
CA ALA A 259 -2.35 7.78 -29.25
C ALA A 259 -1.91 7.51 -27.79
N GLY A 260 -2.76 7.78 -26.81
CA GLY A 260 -2.49 7.44 -25.40
C GLY A 260 -2.28 5.94 -25.17
N THR A 261 -2.84 5.07 -26.00
CA THR A 261 -2.60 3.61 -25.96
C THR A 261 -1.18 3.23 -26.39
N GLU A 262 -0.44 4.15 -27.00
CA GLU A 262 0.97 3.94 -27.33
C GLU A 262 1.93 4.31 -26.19
N ASN A 263 1.40 4.89 -25.10
CA ASN A 263 2.17 5.21 -23.91
C ASN A 263 2.89 3.95 -23.39
N PRO A 264 4.20 4.01 -23.08
CA PRO A 264 4.97 2.86 -22.63
C PRO A 264 4.39 2.19 -21.39
N ILE A 265 3.83 2.97 -20.47
CA ILE A 265 3.21 2.45 -19.24
C ILE A 265 1.93 1.70 -19.59
N PHE A 266 1.08 2.26 -20.44
CA PHE A 266 -0.11 1.57 -20.92
C PHE A 266 0.26 0.21 -21.55
N ARG A 267 1.23 0.19 -22.47
CA ARG A 267 1.68 -1.04 -23.13
C ARG A 267 2.26 -2.07 -22.15
N LYS A 268 3.01 -1.61 -21.14
CA LYS A 268 3.52 -2.49 -20.08
C LYS A 268 2.38 -3.26 -19.40
N TYR A 269 1.39 -2.56 -18.88
CA TYR A 269 0.28 -3.18 -18.14
C TYR A 269 -0.70 -3.95 -19.03
N ALA A 270 -0.89 -3.54 -20.28
CA ALA A 270 -1.65 -4.29 -21.27
C ALA A 270 -0.97 -5.63 -21.59
N SER A 271 0.36 -5.64 -21.73
CA SER A 271 1.11 -6.86 -21.97
C SER A 271 1.07 -7.81 -20.77
N GLU A 272 1.11 -7.31 -19.53
CA GLU A 272 0.97 -8.12 -18.31
C GLU A 272 -0.41 -8.80 -18.26
N THR A 273 -1.47 -8.09 -18.62
CA THR A 273 -2.82 -8.64 -18.68
C THR A 273 -2.94 -9.81 -19.69
N ASN A 274 -2.30 -9.65 -20.85
CA ASN A 274 -2.35 -10.64 -21.93
C ASN A 274 -1.44 -11.87 -21.69
N GLN A 275 -0.47 -11.80 -20.79
CA GLN A 275 0.41 -12.93 -20.44
C GLN A 275 -0.22 -13.90 -19.43
N ILE A 276 -1.26 -13.49 -18.74
CA ILE A 276 -1.95 -14.29 -17.71
C ILE A 276 -3.12 -15.09 -18.32
N LEU A 277 -3.55 -14.73 -19.53
CA LEU A 277 -4.57 -15.43 -20.31
C LEU A 277 -3.95 -16.47 -21.23
#